data_dafe45160795d464933b5386defb4932
#
_entry.id   dafe45160795d464933b5386defb4932
#
_cell.length_a   1.000
_cell.length_b   1.000
_cell.length_c   1.000
_cell.angle_alpha   90.00
_cell.angle_beta   90.00
_cell.angle_gamma   90.00
#
_symmetry.space_group_name_H-M   'P 1'
#
loop_
_entity.id
_entity.type
_entity.pdbx_description
1 polymer ?
#
loop_
_entity_poly.entity_id
_entity_poly.type
_entity_poly.pdbx_seq_one_letter_code
_entity_poly.pdbx_strand_id
1 'polypeptide(L)'
;MSNFVLHPDLERDGVLIGNFQLSRVLLINDSNYPWFVLIPEIPDTSDTIDLSKIEHERLWEESRIFGLAIMKLFNGDKLNVASLGNMTPQLHVHHIVRYQNDPAWPAPIWGKHPMTPYSELQLKRIRELFTSAELDNFTAAICNG
;
A
#
# COMPACT_ATOMS: atom_id res chain seq x y z
N MET A 1 -19.21 6.64 13.38
CA MET A 1 -18.20 5.58 13.54
C MET A 1 -18.21 4.66 12.32
N SER A 2 -17.05 4.38 11.82
CA SER A 2 -16.91 3.45 10.70
C SER A 2 -17.12 2.01 11.18
N ASN A 3 -17.95 1.25 10.47
CA ASN A 3 -18.10 -0.19 10.65
C ASN A 3 -17.05 -0.97 9.84
N PHE A 4 -15.98 -0.29 9.45
CA PHE A 4 -14.94 -0.88 8.63
C PHE A 4 -14.13 -1.90 9.43
N VAL A 5 -13.98 -3.09 8.85
CA VAL A 5 -13.13 -4.17 9.39
C VAL A 5 -12.20 -4.61 8.27
N LEU A 6 -10.90 -4.61 8.55
CA LEU A 6 -9.89 -5.03 7.58
C LEU A 6 -10.07 -6.52 7.24
N HIS A 7 -10.06 -6.84 5.94
CA HIS A 7 -10.18 -8.21 5.48
C HIS A 7 -9.03 -9.08 6.03
N PRO A 8 -9.31 -10.31 6.47
CA PRO A 8 -8.27 -11.19 7.04
C PRO A 8 -7.07 -11.44 6.13
N ASP A 9 -7.27 -11.51 4.81
CA ASP A 9 -6.17 -11.71 3.86
C ASP A 9 -5.18 -10.53 3.90
N LEU A 10 -5.72 -9.31 3.99
CA LEU A 10 -4.90 -8.09 4.03
C LEU A 10 -4.21 -7.94 5.38
N GLU A 11 -4.89 -8.31 6.46
CA GLU A 11 -4.30 -8.31 7.79
C GLU A 11 -3.15 -9.31 7.89
N ARG A 12 -3.32 -10.50 7.31
CA ARG A 12 -2.29 -11.55 7.31
C ARG A 12 -1.04 -11.14 6.53
N ASP A 13 -1.22 -10.56 5.34
CA ASP A 13 -0.13 -10.29 4.41
C ASP A 13 0.47 -8.90 4.56
N GLY A 14 -0.20 -8.01 5.30
CA GLY A 14 0.16 -6.61 5.40
C GLY A 14 0.74 -6.21 6.74
N VAL A 15 1.58 -5.18 6.70
CA VAL A 15 2.16 -4.53 7.90
C VAL A 15 1.71 -3.06 7.88
N LEU A 16 1.13 -2.59 8.97
CA LEU A 16 0.61 -1.23 9.04
C LEU A 16 1.75 -0.20 8.93
N ILE A 17 1.61 0.72 7.97
CA ILE A 17 2.54 1.83 7.75
C ILE A 17 1.96 3.15 8.26
N GLY A 18 0.67 3.36 8.08
CA GLY A 18 0.00 4.57 8.56
C GLY A 18 -1.37 4.73 7.92
N ASN A 19 -1.92 5.94 8.09
CA ASN A 19 -3.26 6.26 7.60
C ASN A 19 -3.29 7.63 6.93
N PHE A 20 -3.93 7.71 5.79
CA PHE A 20 -4.48 8.94 5.24
C PHE A 20 -5.87 9.21 5.83
N GLN A 21 -6.52 10.27 5.37
CA GLN A 21 -7.88 10.59 5.82
C GLN A 21 -8.90 9.52 5.41
N LEU A 22 -8.76 8.97 4.20
CA LEU A 22 -9.64 7.93 3.67
C LEU A 22 -9.04 6.55 3.81
N SER A 23 -7.76 6.38 3.48
CA SER A 23 -7.16 5.07 3.28
C SER A 23 -6.16 4.70 4.36
N ARG A 24 -6.23 3.45 4.80
CA ARG A 24 -5.16 2.79 5.55
C ARG A 24 -4.08 2.36 4.59
N VAL A 25 -2.82 2.45 5.00
CA VAL A 25 -1.67 2.04 4.18
C VAL A 25 -0.99 0.85 4.83
N LEU A 26 -0.92 -0.24 4.07
CA LEU A 26 -0.15 -1.43 4.49
C LEU A 26 1.02 -1.66 3.54
N LEU A 27 2.14 -2.10 4.09
CA LEU A 27 3.22 -2.73 3.33
C LEU A 27 2.90 -4.21 3.20
N ILE A 28 2.88 -4.73 2.00
CA ILE A 28 2.78 -6.18 1.79
C ILE A 28 4.12 -6.80 2.19
N ASN A 29 4.08 -7.85 3.01
CA ASN A 29 5.28 -8.45 3.58
C ASN A 29 6.00 -9.34 2.57
N ASP A 30 6.48 -8.72 1.49
CA ASP A 30 7.24 -9.35 0.42
C ASP A 30 8.44 -8.46 0.06
N SER A 31 9.62 -8.90 0.44
CA SER A 31 10.85 -8.13 0.24
C SER A 31 11.35 -8.11 -1.20
N ASN A 32 10.71 -8.85 -2.10
CA ASN A 32 11.08 -8.82 -3.52
C ASN A 32 10.84 -7.44 -4.14
N TYR A 33 9.88 -6.68 -3.63
CA TYR A 33 9.49 -5.36 -4.13
C TYR A 33 9.05 -4.45 -2.97
N PRO A 34 9.27 -3.12 -3.03
CA PRO A 34 8.52 -2.19 -2.16
C PRO A 34 7.06 -2.15 -2.63
N TRP A 35 6.20 -2.87 -1.95
CA TRP A 35 4.83 -3.14 -2.37
C TRP A 35 3.86 -2.73 -1.27
N PHE A 36 3.04 -1.71 -1.56
CA PHE A 36 2.10 -1.13 -0.63
C PHE A 36 0.68 -1.23 -1.17
N VAL A 37 -0.29 -1.20 -0.28
CA VAL A 37 -1.70 -1.09 -0.65
C VAL A 37 -2.35 0.04 0.13
N LEU A 38 -3.20 0.80 -0.56
CA LEU A 38 -4.09 1.78 0.03
C LEU A 38 -5.47 1.15 0.13
N ILE A 39 -6.04 1.12 1.33
CA ILE A 39 -7.33 0.50 1.59
C ILE A 39 -8.28 1.56 2.12
N PRO A 40 -9.21 2.08 1.27
CA PRO A 40 -10.23 3.00 1.75
C PRO A 40 -11.04 2.38 2.88
N GLU A 41 -11.17 3.07 4.00
CA GLU A 41 -11.89 2.57 5.17
C GLU A 41 -13.39 2.82 5.03
N ILE A 42 -13.97 2.30 3.96
CA ILE A 42 -15.40 2.37 3.64
C ILE A 42 -15.96 0.94 3.65
N PRO A 43 -16.97 0.64 4.47
CA PRO A 43 -17.57 -0.69 4.51
C PRO A 43 -18.17 -1.09 3.16
N ASP A 44 -18.21 -2.39 2.89
CA ASP A 44 -18.90 -2.99 1.74
C ASP A 44 -18.45 -2.44 0.38
N THR A 45 -17.16 -2.16 0.25
CA THR A 45 -16.55 -1.59 -0.95
C THR A 45 -15.53 -2.57 -1.53
N SER A 46 -15.73 -2.99 -2.77
CA SER A 46 -14.82 -3.92 -3.46
C SER A 46 -14.15 -3.30 -4.68
N ASP A 47 -14.81 -2.38 -5.35
CA ASP A 47 -14.28 -1.71 -6.54
C ASP A 47 -14.21 -0.20 -6.36
N THR A 48 -13.35 0.47 -7.11
CA THR A 48 -13.24 1.94 -7.05
C THR A 48 -14.54 2.64 -7.40
N ILE A 49 -15.35 2.02 -8.28
CA ILE A 49 -16.65 2.56 -8.68
C ILE A 49 -17.71 2.49 -7.60
N ASP A 50 -17.47 1.74 -6.52
CA ASP A 50 -18.38 1.68 -5.37
C ASP A 50 -18.25 2.91 -4.46
N LEU A 51 -17.18 3.67 -4.60
CA LEU A 51 -16.94 4.89 -3.85
C LEU A 51 -17.83 6.02 -4.37
N SER A 52 -18.24 6.94 -3.47
CA SER A 52 -18.85 8.19 -3.90
C SER A 52 -17.84 9.00 -4.73
N LYS A 53 -18.33 10.00 -5.45
CA LYS A 53 -17.46 10.89 -6.25
C LYS A 53 -16.37 11.53 -5.39
N ILE A 54 -16.74 12.05 -4.21
CA ILE A 54 -15.80 12.71 -3.30
C ILE A 54 -14.76 11.70 -2.77
N GLU A 55 -15.21 10.50 -2.38
CA GLU A 55 -14.32 9.44 -1.91
C GLU A 55 -13.36 8.98 -3.00
N HIS A 56 -13.86 8.83 -4.22
CA HIS A 56 -13.06 8.47 -5.38
C HIS A 56 -11.96 9.50 -5.67
N GLU A 57 -12.32 10.78 -5.66
CA GLU A 57 -11.35 11.86 -5.83
C GLU A 57 -10.31 11.87 -4.71
N ARG A 58 -10.75 11.63 -3.47
CA ARG A 58 -9.85 11.55 -2.31
C ARG A 58 -8.87 10.39 -2.44
N LEU A 59 -9.35 9.22 -2.84
CA LEU A 59 -8.49 8.04 -3.03
C LEU A 59 -7.36 8.34 -4.02
N TRP A 60 -7.68 8.93 -5.16
CA TRP A 60 -6.67 9.21 -6.18
C TRP A 60 -5.71 10.31 -5.78
N GLU A 61 -6.14 11.28 -4.97
CA GLU A 61 -5.20 12.26 -4.40
C GLU A 61 -4.27 11.61 -3.38
N GLU A 62 -4.77 10.74 -2.54
CA GLU A 62 -3.92 9.97 -1.62
C GLU A 62 -2.93 9.08 -2.37
N SER A 63 -3.39 8.45 -3.44
CA SER A 63 -2.53 7.67 -4.34
C SER A 63 -1.41 8.51 -4.95
N ARG A 64 -1.71 9.73 -5.37
CA ARG A 64 -0.71 10.64 -5.94
C ARG A 64 0.34 11.03 -4.90
N ILE A 65 -0.10 11.46 -3.72
CA ILE A 65 0.79 11.84 -2.62
C ILE A 65 1.70 10.66 -2.24
N PHE A 66 1.11 9.50 -2.05
CA PHE A 66 1.84 8.30 -1.64
C PHE A 66 2.80 7.81 -2.73
N GLY A 67 2.34 7.80 -3.97
CA GLY A 67 3.18 7.39 -5.12
C GLY A 67 4.42 8.26 -5.29
N LEU A 68 4.27 9.58 -5.18
CA LEU A 68 5.41 10.51 -5.21
C LEU A 68 6.39 10.21 -4.08
N ALA A 69 5.88 9.96 -2.88
CA ALA A 69 6.72 9.69 -1.71
C ALA A 69 7.52 8.40 -1.86
N ILE A 70 6.88 7.30 -2.23
CA ILE A 70 7.58 6.01 -2.31
C ILE A 70 8.56 5.94 -3.48
N MET A 71 8.25 6.58 -4.59
CA MET A 71 9.20 6.66 -5.71
C MET A 71 10.49 7.38 -5.29
N LYS A 72 10.37 8.42 -4.48
CA LYS A 72 11.53 9.14 -3.94
C LYS A 72 12.25 8.34 -2.86
N LEU A 73 11.51 7.81 -1.88
CA LEU A 73 12.08 7.08 -0.74
C LEU A 73 12.82 5.82 -1.18
N PHE A 74 12.32 5.12 -2.19
CA PHE A 74 12.88 3.86 -2.68
C PHE A 74 13.65 3.99 -3.99
N ASN A 75 13.79 5.20 -4.51
CA ASN A 75 14.53 5.48 -5.73
C ASN A 75 14.12 4.56 -6.90
N GLY A 76 12.82 4.48 -7.17
CA GLY A 76 12.27 3.58 -8.16
C GLY A 76 12.40 4.05 -9.59
N ASP A 77 12.33 3.09 -10.52
CA ASP A 77 12.33 3.37 -11.95
C ASP A 77 10.92 3.54 -12.50
N LYS A 78 9.95 2.83 -11.91
CA LYS A 78 8.55 2.85 -12.36
C LYS A 78 7.62 2.59 -11.19
N LEU A 79 6.47 3.26 -11.20
CA LEU A 79 5.39 3.00 -10.24
C LEU A 79 4.29 2.20 -10.93
N ASN A 80 3.93 1.05 -10.38
CA ASN A 80 2.73 0.33 -10.80
C ASN A 80 1.60 0.59 -9.81
N VAL A 81 0.45 1.02 -10.34
CA VAL A 81 -0.77 1.24 -9.55
C VAL A 81 -1.86 0.35 -10.14
N ALA A 82 -2.50 -0.46 -9.31
CA ALA A 82 -3.50 -1.40 -9.79
C ALA A 82 -4.54 -1.73 -8.72
N SER A 83 -5.79 -1.90 -9.17
CA SER A 83 -6.88 -2.45 -8.38
C SER A 83 -7.31 -3.76 -9.01
N LEU A 84 -7.16 -4.87 -8.31
CA LEU A 84 -7.51 -6.21 -8.77
C LEU A 84 -8.67 -6.76 -7.93
N GLY A 85 -8.37 -7.39 -6.80
CA GLY A 85 -9.40 -7.83 -5.87
C GLY A 85 -10.15 -9.10 -6.27
N ASN A 86 -9.61 -9.86 -7.21
CA ASN A 86 -10.26 -11.09 -7.67
C ASN A 86 -10.36 -12.16 -6.56
N MET A 87 -9.38 -12.19 -5.67
CA MET A 87 -9.35 -13.12 -4.54
C MET A 87 -9.80 -12.48 -3.24
N THR A 88 -9.43 -11.22 -3.01
CA THR A 88 -9.79 -10.46 -1.81
C THR A 88 -10.71 -9.32 -2.21
N PRO A 89 -12.01 -9.43 -1.92
CA PRO A 89 -13.00 -8.47 -2.46
C PRO A 89 -12.98 -7.09 -1.82
N GLN A 90 -12.36 -6.90 -0.66
CA GLN A 90 -12.23 -5.57 -0.08
C GLN A 90 -11.31 -4.70 -0.91
N LEU A 91 -11.79 -3.50 -1.29
CA LEU A 91 -11.03 -2.58 -2.15
C LEU A 91 -9.65 -2.29 -1.56
N HIS A 92 -8.64 -2.58 -2.34
CA HIS A 92 -7.25 -2.22 -2.03
C HIS A 92 -6.53 -1.89 -3.33
N VAL A 93 -5.80 -0.77 -3.32
CA VAL A 93 -5.11 -0.27 -4.50
C VAL A 93 -3.61 -0.48 -4.30
N HIS A 94 -3.05 -1.33 -5.15
CA HIS A 94 -1.62 -1.65 -5.12
C HIS A 94 -0.79 -0.48 -5.59
N HIS A 95 0.32 -0.24 -4.91
CA HIS A 95 1.35 0.74 -5.26
C HIS A 95 2.70 0.04 -5.14
N ILE A 96 3.31 -0.27 -6.28
CA ILE A 96 4.52 -1.08 -6.29
C ILE A 96 5.64 -0.29 -6.95
N VAL A 97 6.74 -0.12 -6.22
CA VAL A 97 7.95 0.49 -6.77
C VAL A 97 8.68 -0.57 -7.57
N ARG A 98 8.86 -0.31 -8.85
CA ARG A 98 9.50 -1.24 -9.76
C ARG A 98 10.89 -0.75 -10.15
N TYR A 99 11.78 -1.70 -10.37
CA TYR A 99 13.13 -1.46 -10.86
C TYR A 99 13.35 -2.28 -12.12
N GLN A 100 14.13 -1.75 -13.07
CA GLN A 100 14.44 -2.48 -14.30
C GLN A 100 15.19 -3.78 -14.07
N ASN A 101 15.77 -3.94 -12.89
CA ASN A 101 16.47 -5.17 -12.48
C ASN A 101 15.73 -5.96 -11.40
N ASP A 102 14.45 -5.66 -11.13
CA ASP A 102 13.70 -6.45 -10.14
C ASP A 102 13.36 -7.85 -10.68
N PRO A 103 12.97 -8.79 -9.78
CA PRO A 103 12.81 -10.20 -10.17
C PRO A 103 11.76 -10.48 -11.24
N ALA A 104 10.77 -9.58 -11.44
CA ALA A 104 9.69 -9.78 -12.41
C ALA A 104 9.78 -8.89 -13.65
N TRP A 105 10.60 -7.85 -13.60
CA TRP A 105 10.65 -6.85 -14.69
C TRP A 105 10.84 -7.48 -16.07
N PRO A 106 10.11 -7.06 -17.13
CA PRO A 106 9.12 -5.97 -17.15
C PRO A 106 7.68 -6.44 -16.88
N ALA A 107 7.49 -7.68 -16.46
CA ALA A 107 6.16 -8.23 -16.20
C ALA A 107 5.56 -7.68 -14.89
N PRO A 108 4.22 -7.73 -14.74
CA PRO A 108 3.61 -7.51 -13.43
C PRO A 108 4.12 -8.51 -12.40
N ILE A 109 4.02 -8.15 -11.11
CA ILE A 109 4.62 -8.97 -10.05
C ILE A 109 3.81 -10.22 -9.70
N TRP A 110 2.49 -10.21 -9.93
CA TRP A 110 1.61 -11.30 -9.48
C TRP A 110 1.94 -12.61 -10.18
N GLY A 111 2.11 -13.66 -9.37
CA GLY A 111 2.37 -15.00 -9.87
C GLY A 111 3.80 -15.25 -10.35
N LYS A 112 4.73 -14.33 -10.14
CA LYS A 112 6.11 -14.48 -10.62
C LYS A 112 7.03 -15.15 -9.60
N HIS A 113 6.91 -14.78 -8.33
CA HIS A 113 7.74 -15.31 -7.26
C HIS A 113 6.93 -15.54 -6.00
N PRO A 114 7.29 -16.56 -5.19
CA PRO A 114 6.73 -16.67 -3.85
C PRO A 114 7.10 -15.44 -3.02
N MET A 115 6.25 -15.09 -2.06
CA MET A 115 6.53 -14.00 -1.15
C MET A 115 7.72 -14.35 -0.25
N THR A 116 8.62 -13.38 -0.09
CA THR A 116 9.77 -13.48 0.81
C THR A 116 9.60 -12.44 1.92
N PRO A 117 9.28 -12.86 3.16
CA PRO A 117 9.05 -11.90 4.24
C PRO A 117 10.26 -11.02 4.51
N TYR A 118 9.99 -9.79 4.93
CA TYR A 118 11.03 -8.91 5.46
C TYR A 118 11.50 -9.44 6.81
N SER A 119 12.76 -9.16 7.17
CA SER A 119 13.22 -9.29 8.54
C SER A 119 12.61 -8.18 9.41
N GLU A 120 12.61 -8.37 10.72
CA GLU A 120 12.12 -7.33 11.65
C GLU A 120 12.94 -6.05 11.55
N LEU A 121 14.26 -6.16 11.33
CA LEU A 121 15.11 -5.00 11.15
C LEU A 121 14.76 -4.23 9.87
N GLN A 122 14.49 -4.92 8.77
CA GLN A 122 14.05 -4.29 7.53
C GLN A 122 12.71 -3.57 7.72
N LEU A 123 11.74 -4.19 8.39
CA LEU A 123 10.45 -3.58 8.70
C LEU A 123 10.61 -2.31 9.52
N LYS A 124 11.47 -2.36 10.54
CA LYS A 124 11.77 -1.20 11.38
C LYS A 124 12.32 -0.04 10.55
N ARG A 125 13.29 -0.33 9.66
CA ARG A 125 13.89 0.68 8.79
C ARG A 125 12.87 1.31 7.84
N ILE A 126 11.98 0.49 7.26
CA ILE A 126 10.93 0.98 6.38
C ILE A 126 9.97 1.89 7.16
N ARG A 127 9.53 1.48 8.34
CA ARG A 127 8.65 2.31 9.19
C ARG A 127 9.30 3.65 9.54
N GLU A 128 10.60 3.64 9.84
CA GLU A 128 11.35 4.87 10.14
C GLU A 128 11.36 5.84 8.96
N LEU A 129 11.41 5.35 7.72
CA LEU A 129 11.31 6.20 6.54
C LEU A 129 10.01 7.01 6.54
N PHE A 130 8.89 6.37 6.88
CA PHE A 130 7.58 7.03 6.90
C PHE A 130 7.38 7.91 8.13
N THR A 131 8.00 7.58 9.25
CA THR A 131 7.99 8.44 10.45
C THR A 131 8.72 9.75 10.19
N SER A 132 9.80 9.71 9.41
CA SER A 132 10.60 10.88 9.08
C SER A 132 10.06 11.65 7.88
N ALA A 133 9.28 11.02 7.00
CA ALA A 133 8.71 11.66 5.83
C ALA A 133 7.49 12.49 6.24
N GLU A 134 7.38 13.70 5.69
CA GLU A 134 6.22 14.56 5.91
C GLU A 134 5.30 14.47 4.69
N LEU A 135 4.28 13.60 4.77
CA LEU A 135 3.27 13.46 3.73
C LEU A 135 2.00 14.21 4.13
N ASP A 136 1.39 14.91 3.18
CA ASP A 136 0.15 15.63 3.41
C ASP A 136 -0.98 14.69 3.85
N ASN A 137 -1.64 15.02 4.96
CA ASN A 137 -2.79 14.28 5.50
C ASN A 137 -2.48 12.83 5.87
N PHE A 138 -1.22 12.52 6.16
CA PHE A 138 -0.77 11.19 6.51
C PHE A 138 -0.25 11.15 7.94
N THR A 139 -0.68 10.13 8.68
CA THR A 139 -0.19 9.84 10.02
C THR A 139 0.53 8.49 10.02
N ALA A 140 1.83 8.51 10.26
CA ALA A 140 2.61 7.28 10.32
C ALA A 140 2.22 6.44 11.54
N ALA A 141 2.23 5.12 11.38
CA ALA A 141 2.01 4.21 12.48
C ALA A 141 3.16 4.31 13.48
N ILE A 142 2.80 4.30 14.78
CA ILE A 142 3.80 4.35 15.86
C ILE A 142 4.44 2.97 15.99
N CYS A 143 5.77 2.93 15.86
CA CYS A 143 6.54 1.74 16.17
C CYS A 143 6.68 1.63 17.69
N ASN A 144 5.97 0.68 18.30
CA ASN A 144 6.16 0.34 19.70
C ASN A 144 7.20 -0.80 19.79
N GLY A 145 8.35 -0.44 20.26
CA GLY A 145 9.41 -1.40 20.56
C GLY A 145 10.55 -1.40 19.61
#